data_d040ed9445fcec11b42ca85fdb73cb0b
#
_entry.id   d040ed9445fcec11b42ca85fdb73cb0b
#
_cell.length_a   1.000
_cell.length_b   1.000
_cell.length_c   1.000
_cell.angle_alpha   90.00
_cell.angle_beta   90.00
_cell.angle_gamma   90.00
#
_symmetry.space_group_name_H-M   'P 1'
#
loop_
_entity.id
_entity.type
_entity.pdbx_description
1 polymer ?
#
loop_
_entity_poly.entity_id
_entity_poly.type
_entity_poly.pdbx_seq_one_letter_code
_entity_poly.pdbx_strand_id
1 'polypeptide(L)'
;MKAQLKPRINLEGRTPLETVIPLETPFVVFVDPASACNFQCKFCPTGHRDMIADTGRYQGAMKYDVFTKVVDDLAEFSQPIKVLRMYKDGEPFLNKRLADMIAYARKADHIAYIDTTTNGTLMTPERAGPVIEAGLDRINISVDGMTNEQYKRFTGFDFDFPAFVKNVKWLYENKGDMEIAIKIPGELITEDQRKEFFDTFGNYCDRIFVENFAPCWPEFDIEAHTGVKIEKGIYQQDVTPTDTCPYIFYGYSVNADGLVSSCFLDWGRKLVIGDVREQSMKEIWNSDKMNALRLQHLEGRRCENGVCGDCGQLTHCLPDNVDEFRPTLLDKFNRLVTIDPSVEAPGGFREPSAIAAE
;
A
#
# COMPACT_ATOMS: atom_id res chain seq x y z
N MET A 1 -4.48 -11.30 26.52
CA MET A 1 -4.58 -10.74 25.18
C MET A 1 -5.61 -11.50 24.36
N LYS A 2 -6.57 -10.82 23.74
CA LYS A 2 -7.62 -11.42 22.87
C LYS A 2 -7.16 -11.49 21.41
N ALA A 3 -6.34 -10.51 20.98
CA ALA A 3 -5.87 -10.41 19.62
C ALA A 3 -5.03 -11.60 19.18
N GLN A 4 -5.14 -11.97 17.90
CA GLN A 4 -4.25 -12.92 17.27
C GLN A 4 -2.91 -12.22 16.93
N LEU A 5 -1.80 -12.91 17.24
CA LEU A 5 -0.48 -12.43 16.86
C LEU A 5 -0.25 -12.75 15.37
N LYS A 6 -0.75 -11.88 14.52
CA LYS A 6 -0.69 -12.03 13.05
C LYS A 6 -0.46 -10.68 12.38
N PRO A 7 0.34 -10.65 11.30
CA PRO A 7 0.49 -9.44 10.51
C PRO A 7 -0.82 -9.05 9.81
N ARG A 8 -0.87 -7.82 9.29
CA ARG A 8 -2.03 -7.30 8.56
C ARG A 8 -2.36 -8.06 7.27
N ILE A 9 -1.37 -8.71 6.66
CA ILE A 9 -1.59 -9.54 5.48
C ILE A 9 -1.70 -11.02 5.89
N ASN A 10 -2.43 -11.78 5.09
CA ASN A 10 -2.44 -13.23 5.24
C ASN A 10 -1.23 -13.80 4.51
N LEU A 11 -0.41 -14.57 5.22
CA LEU A 11 0.78 -15.23 4.69
C LEU A 11 0.44 -16.61 4.11
N GLU A 12 -0.67 -17.21 4.54
CA GLU A 12 -1.13 -18.53 4.13
C GLU A 12 -2.38 -18.44 3.25
N GLY A 13 -2.65 -19.50 2.47
CA GLY A 13 -3.83 -19.60 1.63
C GLY A 13 -3.87 -18.62 0.46
N ARG A 14 -2.70 -18.16 0.00
CA ARG A 14 -2.59 -17.25 -1.13
C ARG A 14 -2.82 -17.99 -2.45
N THR A 15 -3.35 -17.28 -3.45
CA THR A 15 -3.49 -17.83 -4.81
C THR A 15 -2.10 -17.96 -5.42
N PRO A 16 -1.68 -19.15 -5.91
CA PRO A 16 -0.44 -19.30 -6.65
C PRO A 16 -0.49 -18.47 -7.94
N LEU A 17 0.28 -17.39 -8.00
CA LEU A 17 0.19 -16.40 -9.10
C LEU A 17 0.57 -16.99 -10.45
N GLU A 18 1.50 -17.93 -10.49
CA GLU A 18 1.93 -18.63 -11.70
C GLU A 18 0.79 -19.35 -12.42
N THR A 19 -0.25 -19.73 -11.69
CA THR A 19 -1.43 -20.43 -12.25
C THR A 19 -2.42 -19.47 -12.90
N VAL A 20 -2.43 -18.20 -12.51
CA VAL A 20 -3.47 -17.24 -12.90
C VAL A 20 -2.98 -16.07 -13.74
N ILE A 21 -1.67 -15.78 -13.78
CA ILE A 21 -1.09 -14.73 -14.64
C ILE A 21 -1.18 -15.14 -16.12
N PRO A 22 -1.54 -14.20 -17.04
CA PRO A 22 -2.03 -12.85 -16.80
C PRO A 22 -3.46 -12.84 -16.26
N LEU A 23 -3.71 -11.94 -15.30
CA LEU A 23 -5.05 -11.76 -14.73
C LEU A 23 -5.89 -10.82 -15.61
N GLU A 24 -7.11 -11.23 -15.93
CA GLU A 24 -8.10 -10.34 -16.53
C GLU A 24 -8.60 -9.30 -15.54
N THR A 25 -8.87 -9.73 -14.30
CA THR A 25 -9.35 -8.88 -13.20
C THR A 25 -8.27 -8.74 -12.12
N PRO A 26 -7.86 -7.54 -11.74
CA PRO A 26 -6.91 -7.36 -10.65
C PRO A 26 -7.48 -7.86 -9.32
N PHE A 27 -6.64 -8.46 -8.48
CA PHE A 27 -7.06 -8.86 -7.14
C PHE A 27 -7.21 -7.66 -6.19
N VAL A 28 -6.34 -6.66 -6.36
CA VAL A 28 -6.26 -5.53 -5.45
C VAL A 28 -6.23 -4.22 -6.23
N VAL A 29 -7.09 -3.29 -5.83
CA VAL A 29 -7.03 -1.90 -6.30
C VAL A 29 -6.76 -1.03 -5.09
N PHE A 30 -5.67 -0.26 -5.14
CA PHE A 30 -5.41 0.78 -4.17
C PHE A 30 -6.05 2.09 -4.63
N VAL A 31 -6.67 2.79 -3.73
CA VAL A 31 -7.17 4.15 -3.96
C VAL A 31 -6.61 5.04 -2.87
N ASP A 32 -6.05 6.17 -3.23
CA ASP A 32 -5.49 7.16 -2.31
C ASP A 32 -6.56 8.22 -1.95
N PRO A 33 -7.28 8.09 -0.82
CA PRO A 33 -8.30 9.07 -0.47
C PRO A 33 -7.73 10.46 -0.22
N ALA A 34 -6.46 10.53 0.22
CA ALA A 34 -5.74 11.78 0.42
C ALA A 34 -4.24 11.55 0.31
N SER A 35 -3.58 12.23 -0.63
CA SER A 35 -2.12 12.17 -0.81
C SER A 35 -1.36 13.04 0.20
N ALA A 36 -2.04 13.93 0.93
CA ALA A 36 -1.49 14.65 2.05
C ALA A 36 -1.51 13.82 3.34
N CYS A 37 -0.53 14.01 4.22
CA CYS A 37 -0.50 13.43 5.55
C CYS A 37 -0.28 14.52 6.61
N ASN A 38 -0.89 14.35 7.78
CA ASN A 38 -0.67 15.22 8.93
C ASN A 38 0.60 14.86 9.71
N PHE A 39 1.20 13.68 9.45
CA PHE A 39 2.50 13.29 9.96
C PHE A 39 3.65 13.68 9.03
N GLN A 40 4.85 13.79 9.61
CA GLN A 40 6.13 13.93 8.92
C GLN A 40 7.07 12.79 9.37
N CYS A 41 6.63 11.56 9.13
CA CYS A 41 7.39 10.37 9.54
C CYS A 41 8.74 10.33 8.86
N LYS A 42 9.82 10.13 9.64
CA LYS A 42 11.20 10.03 9.12
C LYS A 42 11.40 8.83 8.18
N PHE A 43 10.59 7.80 8.34
CA PHE A 43 10.66 6.53 7.60
C PHE A 43 9.68 6.46 6.42
N CYS A 44 9.07 7.57 6.03
CA CYS A 44 8.09 7.61 4.94
C CYS A 44 8.37 8.82 4.02
N PRO A 45 8.47 8.65 2.70
CA PRO A 45 8.74 9.76 1.78
C PRO A 45 7.71 10.90 1.91
N THR A 46 6.43 10.62 2.19
CA THR A 46 5.40 11.65 2.40
C THR A 46 5.70 12.56 3.60
N GLY A 47 6.48 12.11 4.56
CA GLY A 47 6.95 12.94 5.68
C GLY A 47 7.99 13.99 5.31
N HIS A 48 8.64 13.85 4.14
CA HIS A 48 9.72 14.71 3.66
C HIS A 48 9.17 15.71 2.62
N ARG A 49 8.66 16.84 3.10
CA ARG A 49 7.90 17.80 2.29
C ARG A 49 8.67 18.35 1.09
N ASP A 50 9.98 18.57 1.24
CA ASP A 50 10.82 19.06 0.15
C ASP A 50 10.92 18.02 -0.97
N MET A 51 11.18 16.75 -0.62
CA MET A 51 11.18 15.64 -1.59
C MET A 51 9.84 15.52 -2.32
N ILE A 52 8.73 15.72 -1.61
CA ILE A 52 7.40 15.68 -2.21
C ILE A 52 7.17 16.86 -3.13
N ALA A 53 7.62 18.05 -2.76
CA ALA A 53 7.52 19.25 -3.61
C ALA A 53 8.26 19.06 -4.94
N ASP A 54 9.44 18.44 -4.90
CA ASP A 54 10.25 18.16 -6.10
C ASP A 54 9.56 17.21 -7.09
N THR A 55 8.66 16.34 -6.63
CA THR A 55 7.89 15.44 -7.52
C THR A 55 6.76 16.15 -8.27
N GLY A 56 6.30 17.32 -7.81
CA GLY A 56 5.12 18.00 -8.32
C GLY A 56 3.81 17.25 -8.11
N ARG A 57 3.78 16.14 -7.34
CA ARG A 57 2.56 15.35 -7.12
C ARG A 57 1.49 16.16 -6.39
N TYR A 58 0.26 15.89 -6.70
CA TYR A 58 -0.90 16.48 -6.01
C TYR A 58 -0.86 16.21 -4.51
N GLN A 59 -1.13 17.25 -3.72
CA GLN A 59 -1.17 17.21 -2.25
C GLN A 59 -2.57 17.61 -1.78
N GLY A 60 -3.48 16.63 -1.72
CA GLY A 60 -4.87 16.92 -1.34
C GLY A 60 -5.72 15.68 -1.23
N ALA A 61 -7.00 15.90 -0.99
CA ALA A 61 -8.01 14.86 -0.93
C ALA A 61 -8.54 14.52 -2.34
N MET A 62 -8.77 13.25 -2.60
CA MET A 62 -9.46 12.78 -3.81
C MET A 62 -10.87 13.37 -3.86
N LYS A 63 -11.25 13.85 -5.02
CA LYS A 63 -12.62 14.31 -5.28
C LYS A 63 -13.57 13.10 -5.32
N TYR A 64 -14.77 13.30 -4.82
CA TYR A 64 -15.76 12.23 -4.71
C TYR A 64 -16.22 11.70 -6.06
N ASP A 65 -16.38 12.58 -7.05
CA ASP A 65 -16.75 12.22 -8.43
C ASP A 65 -15.67 11.35 -9.11
N VAL A 66 -14.40 11.63 -8.85
CA VAL A 66 -13.29 10.78 -9.31
C VAL A 66 -13.39 9.39 -8.68
N PHE A 67 -13.67 9.33 -7.38
CA PHE A 67 -13.80 8.07 -6.68
C PHE A 67 -15.00 7.24 -7.17
N THR A 68 -16.17 7.87 -7.35
CA THR A 68 -17.37 7.15 -7.85
C THR A 68 -17.13 6.59 -9.24
N LYS A 69 -16.47 7.36 -10.13
CA LYS A 69 -16.08 6.85 -11.44
C LYS A 69 -15.15 5.63 -11.34
N VAL A 70 -14.15 5.67 -10.46
CA VAL A 70 -13.27 4.50 -10.22
C VAL A 70 -14.11 3.28 -9.84
N VAL A 71 -15.02 3.41 -8.88
CA VAL A 71 -15.86 2.30 -8.42
C VAL A 71 -16.75 1.79 -9.55
N ASP A 72 -17.39 2.69 -10.31
CA ASP A 72 -18.28 2.32 -11.41
C ASP A 72 -17.51 1.59 -12.53
N ASP A 73 -16.32 2.06 -12.88
CA ASP A 73 -15.47 1.42 -13.90
C ASP A 73 -15.02 0.00 -13.49
N LEU A 74 -14.89 -0.29 -12.19
CA LEU A 74 -14.52 -1.64 -11.72
C LEU A 74 -15.59 -2.70 -12.07
N ALA A 75 -16.83 -2.31 -12.38
CA ALA A 75 -17.88 -3.21 -12.87
C ALA A 75 -17.60 -3.76 -14.28
N GLU A 76 -16.68 -3.17 -15.04
CA GLU A 76 -16.30 -3.68 -16.37
C GLU A 76 -15.47 -4.98 -16.29
N PHE A 77 -14.91 -5.32 -15.14
CA PHE A 77 -14.18 -6.57 -14.96
C PHE A 77 -15.14 -7.76 -14.82
N SER A 78 -14.73 -8.93 -15.34
CA SER A 78 -15.56 -10.14 -15.35
C SER A 78 -15.73 -10.78 -13.96
N GLN A 79 -14.87 -10.46 -13.03
CA GLN A 79 -14.89 -10.97 -11.65
C GLN A 79 -14.84 -9.81 -10.65
N PRO A 80 -15.38 -9.98 -9.44
CA PRO A 80 -15.25 -8.98 -8.40
C PRO A 80 -13.80 -8.71 -8.02
N ILE A 81 -13.47 -7.45 -7.73
CA ILE A 81 -12.21 -7.05 -7.10
C ILE A 81 -12.16 -7.68 -5.70
N LYS A 82 -11.11 -8.46 -5.41
CA LYS A 82 -10.99 -9.12 -4.11
C LYS A 82 -10.83 -8.13 -2.96
N VAL A 83 -10.02 -7.06 -3.17
CA VAL A 83 -9.77 -6.05 -2.13
C VAL A 83 -9.66 -4.66 -2.75
N LEU A 84 -10.50 -3.74 -2.31
CA LEU A 84 -10.33 -2.30 -2.50
C LEU A 84 -9.62 -1.72 -1.27
N ARG A 85 -8.40 -1.21 -1.46
CA ARG A 85 -7.59 -0.63 -0.38
C ARG A 85 -7.66 0.88 -0.40
N MET A 86 -8.31 1.44 0.61
CA MET A 86 -8.57 2.87 0.74
C MET A 86 -7.41 3.58 1.46
N TYR A 87 -6.19 3.43 0.97
CA TYR A 87 -4.98 4.10 1.43
C TYR A 87 -3.84 3.98 0.42
N LYS A 88 -2.92 4.94 0.40
CA LYS A 88 -1.67 4.89 -0.35
C LYS A 88 -0.59 5.80 0.27
N ASP A 89 -0.58 7.07 -0.11
CA ASP A 89 0.52 8.00 0.20
C ASP A 89 0.31 8.79 1.48
N GLY A 90 -0.94 9.18 1.79
CA GLY A 90 -1.23 10.07 2.90
C GLY A 90 -2.11 9.45 3.97
N GLU A 91 -2.80 10.31 4.73
CA GLU A 91 -3.72 9.89 5.80
C GLU A 91 -5.17 9.89 5.27
N PRO A 92 -5.83 8.72 5.16
CA PRO A 92 -7.19 8.63 4.61
C PRO A 92 -8.22 9.47 5.33
N PHE A 93 -8.11 9.60 6.65
CA PHE A 93 -9.04 10.41 7.44
C PHE A 93 -8.91 11.92 7.20
N LEU A 94 -7.93 12.41 6.46
CA LEU A 94 -7.92 13.79 5.99
C LEU A 94 -9.01 14.05 4.94
N ASN A 95 -9.43 13.02 4.20
CA ASN A 95 -10.59 13.14 3.33
C ASN A 95 -11.89 13.12 4.17
N LYS A 96 -12.61 14.25 4.21
CA LYS A 96 -13.86 14.37 4.94
C LYS A 96 -15.00 13.52 4.38
N ARG A 97 -14.84 13.03 3.13
CA ARG A 97 -15.81 12.17 2.43
C ARG A 97 -15.43 10.67 2.52
N LEU A 98 -14.46 10.28 3.37
CA LEU A 98 -14.00 8.89 3.45
C LEU A 98 -15.16 7.90 3.72
N ALA A 99 -16.03 8.22 4.67
CA ALA A 99 -17.21 7.39 4.98
C ALA A 99 -18.18 7.29 3.80
N ASP A 100 -18.44 8.40 3.10
CA ASP A 100 -19.28 8.40 1.90
C ASP A 100 -18.68 7.55 0.78
N MET A 101 -17.35 7.61 0.59
CA MET A 101 -16.63 6.78 -0.38
C MET A 101 -16.76 5.30 -0.05
N ILE A 102 -16.54 4.92 1.22
CA ILE A 102 -16.69 3.52 1.67
C ILE A 102 -18.14 3.06 1.47
N ALA A 103 -19.13 3.86 1.86
CA ALA A 103 -20.54 3.53 1.68
C ALA A 103 -20.92 3.36 0.20
N TYR A 104 -20.32 4.16 -0.70
CA TYR A 104 -20.52 4.01 -2.14
C TYR A 104 -19.93 2.70 -2.65
N ALA A 105 -18.68 2.42 -2.32
CA ALA A 105 -18.00 1.18 -2.72
C ALA A 105 -18.68 -0.07 -2.15
N ARG A 106 -19.22 0.01 -0.92
CA ARG A 106 -19.95 -1.11 -0.29
C ARG A 106 -21.26 -1.49 -0.99
N LYS A 107 -21.89 -0.52 -1.66
CA LYS A 107 -23.10 -0.79 -2.47
C LYS A 107 -22.80 -1.46 -3.81
N ALA A 108 -21.55 -1.49 -4.22
CA ALA A 108 -21.12 -2.09 -5.46
C ALA A 108 -20.89 -3.60 -5.29
N ASP A 109 -21.64 -4.42 -6.00
CA ASP A 109 -21.58 -5.89 -5.89
C ASP A 109 -20.28 -6.50 -6.42
N HIS A 110 -19.47 -5.70 -7.10
CA HIS A 110 -18.21 -6.09 -7.71
C HIS A 110 -16.96 -5.78 -6.84
N ILE A 111 -17.15 -5.45 -5.56
CA ILE A 111 -16.08 -5.26 -4.59
C ILE A 111 -16.32 -6.17 -3.38
N ALA A 112 -15.45 -7.16 -3.18
CA ALA A 112 -15.65 -8.17 -2.14
C ALA A 112 -15.23 -7.71 -0.74
N TYR A 113 -14.18 -6.89 -0.64
CA TYR A 113 -13.59 -6.49 0.64
C TYR A 113 -13.00 -5.07 0.56
N ILE A 114 -13.21 -4.26 1.60
CA ILE A 114 -12.72 -2.87 1.68
C ILE A 114 -11.89 -2.72 2.93
N ASP A 115 -10.63 -2.31 2.79
CA ASP A 115 -9.77 -2.01 3.94
C ASP A 115 -9.14 -0.61 3.85
N THR A 116 -8.70 -0.09 5.00
CA THR A 116 -7.90 1.13 5.07
C THR A 116 -6.75 0.99 6.06
N THR A 117 -5.77 1.87 5.94
CA THR A 117 -4.67 2.02 6.90
C THR A 117 -4.60 3.47 7.33
N THR A 118 -4.52 3.72 8.65
CA THR A 118 -4.51 5.06 9.23
C THR A 118 -3.44 5.18 10.31
N ASN A 119 -2.93 6.40 10.51
CA ASN A 119 -2.11 6.74 11.67
C ASN A 119 -2.93 6.94 12.96
N GLY A 120 -4.25 6.91 12.86
CA GLY A 120 -5.20 6.95 13.95
C GLY A 120 -5.40 8.31 14.65
N THR A 121 -4.66 9.36 14.27
CA THR A 121 -4.78 10.69 14.93
C THR A 121 -6.16 11.30 14.81
N LEU A 122 -6.79 11.09 13.66
CA LEU A 122 -8.11 11.65 13.34
C LEU A 122 -9.25 10.67 13.60
N MET A 123 -8.97 9.51 14.17
CA MET A 123 -9.93 8.44 14.43
C MET A 123 -10.68 8.68 15.75
N THR A 124 -11.37 9.84 15.85
CA THR A 124 -12.28 10.12 16.96
C THR A 124 -13.61 9.39 16.77
N PRO A 125 -14.43 9.21 17.82
CA PRO A 125 -15.76 8.61 17.68
C PRO A 125 -16.62 9.24 16.59
N GLU A 126 -16.59 10.56 16.46
CA GLU A 126 -17.38 11.32 15.47
C GLU A 126 -16.95 11.06 14.03
N ARG A 127 -15.69 10.67 13.83
CA ARG A 127 -15.13 10.40 12.50
C ARG A 127 -15.07 8.91 12.19
N ALA A 128 -14.83 8.07 13.18
CA ALA A 128 -14.77 6.62 13.02
C ALA A 128 -16.16 5.98 12.95
N GLY A 129 -17.15 6.51 13.67
CA GLY A 129 -18.53 6.01 13.66
C GLY A 129 -19.11 5.92 12.24
N PRO A 130 -19.12 7.00 11.45
CA PRO A 130 -19.58 6.96 10.06
C PRO A 130 -18.82 5.98 9.17
N VAL A 131 -17.53 5.74 9.43
CA VAL A 131 -16.72 4.76 8.67
C VAL A 131 -17.13 3.32 9.00
N ILE A 132 -17.45 3.03 10.26
CA ILE A 132 -17.99 1.74 10.69
C ILE A 132 -19.36 1.50 10.04
N GLU A 133 -20.27 2.49 10.14
CA GLU A 133 -21.62 2.43 9.56
C GLU A 133 -21.60 2.29 8.04
N ALA A 134 -20.58 2.84 7.37
CA ALA A 134 -20.36 2.70 5.94
C ALA A 134 -19.98 1.28 5.49
N GLY A 135 -19.65 0.38 6.42
CA GLY A 135 -19.37 -1.02 6.14
C GLY A 135 -17.91 -1.29 5.72
N LEU A 136 -16.95 -0.61 6.35
CA LEU A 136 -15.53 -0.97 6.22
C LEU A 136 -15.29 -2.37 6.80
N ASP A 137 -14.60 -3.25 6.07
CA ASP A 137 -14.32 -4.60 6.56
C ASP A 137 -13.13 -4.63 7.52
N ARG A 138 -12.10 -3.80 7.27
CA ARG A 138 -10.94 -3.75 8.15
C ARG A 138 -10.30 -2.39 8.20
N ILE A 139 -9.90 -2.00 9.41
CA ILE A 139 -9.02 -0.86 9.66
C ILE A 139 -7.66 -1.35 10.20
N ASN A 140 -6.58 -0.92 9.54
CA ASN A 140 -5.22 -1.15 10.01
C ASN A 140 -4.73 0.15 10.68
N ILE A 141 -4.34 0.07 11.95
CA ILE A 141 -3.86 1.21 12.72
C ILE A 141 -2.35 1.10 12.87
N SER A 142 -1.63 2.09 12.36
CA SER A 142 -0.18 2.20 12.54
C SER A 142 0.11 2.98 13.82
N VAL A 143 0.78 2.34 14.76
CA VAL A 143 1.29 2.96 16.00
C VAL A 143 2.76 3.30 15.76
N ASP A 144 3.14 4.56 15.98
CA ASP A 144 4.49 5.04 15.65
C ASP A 144 5.29 5.45 16.91
N GLY A 145 4.86 4.93 18.07
CA GLY A 145 5.49 5.12 19.36
C GLY A 145 4.55 4.76 20.51
N MET A 146 5.10 4.66 21.73
CA MET A 146 4.36 4.36 22.96
C MET A 146 4.24 5.58 23.89
N THR A 147 4.80 6.73 23.49
CA THR A 147 4.73 7.99 24.25
C THR A 147 4.58 9.19 23.32
N ASN A 148 4.09 10.33 23.87
CA ASN A 148 4.00 11.59 23.13
C ASN A 148 5.35 12.03 22.56
N GLU A 149 6.45 11.84 23.32
CA GLU A 149 7.81 12.20 22.92
C GLU A 149 8.27 11.38 21.73
N GLN A 150 7.96 10.07 21.71
CA GLN A 150 8.28 9.21 20.57
C GLN A 150 7.53 9.64 19.31
N TYR A 151 6.25 9.91 19.41
CA TYR A 151 5.48 10.45 18.28
C TYR A 151 6.08 11.75 17.77
N LYS A 152 6.37 12.72 18.65
CA LYS A 152 7.03 13.97 18.26
C LYS A 152 8.38 13.71 17.56
N ARG A 153 9.16 12.79 18.09
CA ARG A 153 10.50 12.43 17.54
C ARG A 153 10.42 11.79 16.17
N PHE A 154 9.49 10.85 15.96
CA PHE A 154 9.47 10.02 14.75
C PHE A 154 8.54 10.56 13.67
N THR A 155 7.46 11.26 14.05
CA THR A 155 6.44 11.74 13.13
C THR A 155 6.35 13.27 13.04
N GLY A 156 7.10 14.01 13.87
CA GLY A 156 7.04 15.46 13.94
C GLY A 156 5.74 16.03 14.51
N PHE A 157 4.80 15.17 14.93
CA PHE A 157 3.45 15.54 15.34
C PHE A 157 3.32 15.62 16.87
N ASP A 158 2.65 16.65 17.39
CA ASP A 158 2.29 16.74 18.80
C ASP A 158 1.07 15.85 19.06
N PHE A 159 1.33 14.68 19.65
CA PHE A 159 0.36 13.60 19.77
C PHE A 159 -0.14 13.46 21.22
N ASP A 160 -1.43 13.19 21.39
CA ASP A 160 -2.03 12.81 22.66
C ASP A 160 -2.22 11.28 22.69
N PHE A 161 -1.17 10.56 23.12
CA PHE A 161 -1.19 9.10 23.17
C PHE A 161 -2.29 8.54 24.09
N PRO A 162 -2.56 9.09 25.29
CA PRO A 162 -3.69 8.66 26.12
C PRO A 162 -5.04 8.80 25.42
N ALA A 163 -5.29 9.93 24.73
CA ALA A 163 -6.53 10.12 23.97
C ALA A 163 -6.63 9.13 22.80
N PHE A 164 -5.53 8.86 22.10
CA PHE A 164 -5.48 7.85 21.04
C PHE A 164 -5.84 6.46 21.56
N VAL A 165 -5.25 6.01 22.68
CA VAL A 165 -5.59 4.72 23.31
C VAL A 165 -7.07 4.66 23.66
N LYS A 166 -7.66 5.76 24.17
CA LYS A 166 -9.09 5.83 24.46
C LYS A 166 -9.94 5.68 23.18
N ASN A 167 -9.52 6.32 22.08
CA ASN A 167 -10.22 6.19 20.79
C ASN A 167 -10.13 4.77 20.22
N VAL A 168 -8.98 4.09 20.34
CA VAL A 168 -8.84 2.68 19.94
C VAL A 168 -9.77 1.77 20.74
N LYS A 169 -9.88 1.98 22.06
CA LYS A 169 -10.81 1.23 22.90
C LYS A 169 -12.26 1.44 22.47
N TRP A 170 -12.65 2.71 22.28
CA TRP A 170 -13.98 3.05 21.79
C TRP A 170 -14.26 2.40 20.42
N LEU A 171 -13.30 2.46 19.49
CA LEU A 171 -13.42 1.82 18.18
C LEU A 171 -13.71 0.32 18.32
N TYR A 172 -12.94 -0.37 19.17
CA TYR A 172 -13.10 -1.83 19.38
C TYR A 172 -14.48 -2.16 19.98
N GLU A 173 -14.98 -1.35 20.89
CA GLU A 173 -16.30 -1.52 21.53
C GLU A 173 -17.46 -1.27 20.56
N ASN A 174 -17.24 -0.50 19.49
CA ASN A 174 -18.28 -0.07 18.54
C ASN A 174 -18.07 -0.62 17.10
N LYS A 175 -17.04 -1.41 16.86
CA LYS A 175 -16.61 -1.82 15.52
C LYS A 175 -17.59 -2.72 14.74
N GLY A 176 -18.60 -3.31 15.40
CA GLY A 176 -19.45 -4.32 14.78
C GLY A 176 -18.61 -5.50 14.26
N ASP A 177 -18.80 -5.89 13.00
CA ASP A 177 -18.06 -6.96 12.34
C ASP A 177 -16.71 -6.52 11.75
N MET A 178 -16.39 -5.22 11.78
CA MET A 178 -15.13 -4.69 11.24
C MET A 178 -13.92 -5.27 11.98
N GLU A 179 -12.93 -5.77 11.24
CA GLU A 179 -11.66 -6.25 11.80
C GLU A 179 -10.74 -5.06 12.12
N ILE A 180 -10.12 -5.06 13.30
CA ILE A 180 -9.09 -4.09 13.70
C ILE A 180 -7.74 -4.79 13.75
N ALA A 181 -6.79 -4.33 12.93
CA ALA A 181 -5.40 -4.76 12.98
C ALA A 181 -4.52 -3.61 13.48
N ILE A 182 -3.68 -3.86 14.48
CA ILE A 182 -2.75 -2.87 15.04
C ILE A 182 -1.32 -3.33 14.84
N LYS A 183 -0.46 -2.44 14.39
CA LYS A 183 0.95 -2.70 14.15
C LYS A 183 1.84 -1.58 14.67
N ILE A 184 3.09 -1.93 14.99
CA ILE A 184 4.15 -0.98 15.36
C ILE A 184 5.48 -1.46 14.76
N PRO A 185 6.32 -0.57 14.23
CA PRO A 185 7.71 -0.94 13.88
C PRO A 185 8.52 -1.22 15.15
N GLY A 186 9.18 -2.38 15.20
CA GLY A 186 9.96 -2.81 16.37
C GLY A 186 11.13 -1.91 16.68
N GLU A 187 11.68 -1.25 15.67
CA GLU A 187 12.81 -0.33 15.78
C GLU A 187 12.46 0.99 16.50
N LEU A 188 11.17 1.30 16.64
CA LEU A 188 10.70 2.49 17.35
C LEU A 188 10.55 2.29 18.86
N ILE A 189 10.66 1.05 19.34
CA ILE A 189 10.33 0.68 20.72
C ILE A 189 11.41 -0.18 21.38
N THR A 190 11.53 -0.09 22.70
CA THR A 190 12.35 -0.99 23.52
C THR A 190 11.61 -2.30 23.79
N GLU A 191 12.31 -3.32 24.34
CA GLU A 191 11.67 -4.59 24.72
C GLU A 191 10.59 -4.41 25.81
N ASP A 192 10.80 -3.51 26.77
CA ASP A 192 9.77 -3.18 27.76
C ASP A 192 8.53 -2.56 27.11
N GLN A 193 8.75 -1.65 26.15
CA GLN A 193 7.66 -1.04 25.37
C GLN A 193 6.98 -2.03 24.41
N ARG A 194 7.69 -3.07 23.95
CA ARG A 194 7.06 -4.17 23.20
C ARG A 194 6.03 -4.89 24.04
N LYS A 195 6.35 -5.16 25.31
CA LYS A 195 5.39 -5.75 26.24
C LYS A 195 4.23 -4.79 26.52
N GLU A 196 4.54 -3.51 26.78
CA GLU A 196 3.54 -2.47 26.99
C GLU A 196 2.57 -2.33 25.79
N PHE A 197 3.08 -2.43 24.54
CA PHE A 197 2.27 -2.41 23.32
C PHE A 197 1.21 -3.52 23.31
N PHE A 198 1.62 -4.76 23.62
CA PHE A 198 0.68 -5.87 23.71
C PHE A 198 -0.32 -5.72 24.89
N ASP A 199 0.14 -5.24 26.03
CA ASP A 199 -0.72 -5.02 27.22
C ASP A 199 -1.73 -3.91 26.94
N THR A 200 -1.34 -2.83 26.22
CA THR A 200 -2.20 -1.68 25.92
C THR A 200 -3.26 -1.99 24.88
N PHE A 201 -2.88 -2.66 23.78
CA PHE A 201 -3.75 -2.82 22.62
C PHE A 201 -4.30 -4.22 22.41
N GLY A 202 -3.66 -5.25 22.93
CA GLY A 202 -3.98 -6.64 22.62
C GLY A 202 -5.35 -7.15 23.07
N ASN A 203 -6.08 -6.38 23.88
CA ASN A 203 -7.48 -6.66 24.23
C ASN A 203 -8.48 -5.81 23.42
N TYR A 204 -7.98 -4.90 22.58
CA TYR A 204 -8.76 -3.92 21.84
C TYR A 204 -8.48 -3.93 20.34
N CYS A 205 -8.09 -5.10 19.81
CA CYS A 205 -7.97 -5.37 18.39
C CYS A 205 -8.16 -6.86 18.12
N ASP A 206 -8.30 -7.23 16.84
CA ASP A 206 -8.44 -8.62 16.39
C ASP A 206 -7.08 -9.19 15.97
N ARG A 207 -6.22 -8.36 15.38
CA ARG A 207 -4.82 -8.71 15.06
C ARG A 207 -3.87 -7.68 15.65
N ILE A 208 -2.72 -8.15 16.09
CA ILE A 208 -1.64 -7.28 16.58
C ILE A 208 -0.30 -7.84 16.14
N PHE A 209 0.61 -6.97 15.69
CA PHE A 209 1.91 -7.41 15.22
C PHE A 209 2.98 -6.32 15.40
N VAL A 210 4.21 -6.74 15.70
CA VAL A 210 5.40 -5.89 15.66
C VAL A 210 6.12 -6.17 14.35
N GLU A 211 6.05 -5.20 13.42
CA GLU A 211 6.71 -5.25 12.11
C GLU A 211 8.13 -4.71 12.21
N ASN A 212 9.01 -5.05 11.27
CA ASN A 212 10.25 -4.33 11.08
C ASN A 212 10.06 -3.21 10.04
N PHE A 213 10.99 -2.25 9.99
CA PHE A 213 11.12 -1.41 8.82
C PHE A 213 11.50 -2.26 7.59
N ALA A 214 11.15 -1.76 6.43
CA ALA A 214 11.58 -2.36 5.17
C ALA A 214 11.91 -1.24 4.17
N PRO A 215 12.98 -1.38 3.36
CA PRO A 215 13.38 -0.40 2.36
C PRO A 215 12.46 -0.51 1.12
N CYS A 216 11.14 -0.42 1.37
CA CYS A 216 10.14 -0.68 0.34
C CYS A 216 9.88 0.50 -0.60
N TRP A 217 10.29 1.71 -0.22
CA TRP A 217 10.04 2.90 -1.02
C TRP A 217 11.13 3.08 -2.07
N PRO A 218 10.83 3.04 -3.38
CA PRO A 218 11.82 3.34 -4.41
C PRO A 218 12.45 4.72 -4.19
N GLU A 219 13.74 4.86 -4.43
CA GLU A 219 14.48 6.13 -4.32
C GLU A 219 14.38 6.83 -2.96
N PHE A 220 14.10 6.08 -1.88
CA PHE A 220 14.04 6.60 -0.52
C PHE A 220 14.82 5.71 0.44
N ASP A 221 15.94 6.21 0.91
CA ASP A 221 16.83 5.51 1.85
C ASP A 221 16.34 5.68 3.29
N ILE A 222 15.56 4.70 3.75
CA ILE A 222 15.02 4.69 5.12
C ILE A 222 16.14 4.60 6.18
N GLU A 223 17.26 3.90 5.91
CA GLU A 223 18.37 3.78 6.83
C GLU A 223 19.06 5.13 7.03
N ALA A 224 19.29 5.89 5.95
CA ALA A 224 19.86 7.23 6.04
C ALA A 224 18.96 8.20 6.82
N HIS A 225 17.63 8.10 6.68
CA HIS A 225 16.70 9.00 7.37
C HIS A 225 16.43 8.62 8.82
N THR A 226 16.56 7.36 9.19
CA THR A 226 16.23 6.86 10.54
C THR A 226 17.46 6.52 11.37
N GLY A 227 18.59 6.20 10.75
CA GLY A 227 19.78 5.65 11.39
C GLY A 227 19.63 4.18 11.80
N VAL A 228 18.58 3.52 11.36
CA VAL A 228 18.28 2.11 11.67
C VAL A 228 18.77 1.23 10.53
N LYS A 229 19.53 0.17 10.84
CA LYS A 229 19.92 -0.85 9.88
C LYS A 229 18.82 -1.90 9.73
N ILE A 230 18.52 -2.27 8.49
CA ILE A 230 17.47 -3.23 8.15
C ILE A 230 18.11 -4.55 7.71
N GLU A 231 18.11 -5.54 8.59
CA GLU A 231 18.76 -6.83 8.36
C GLU A 231 17.75 -7.97 8.10
N LYS A 232 16.49 -7.76 8.42
CA LYS A 232 15.40 -8.74 8.29
C LYS A 232 14.25 -8.16 7.49
N GLY A 233 13.42 -9.04 6.94
CA GLY A 233 12.19 -8.64 6.28
C GLY A 233 11.16 -8.07 7.26
N ILE A 234 10.11 -7.45 6.71
CA ILE A 234 9.07 -6.72 7.46
C ILE A 234 8.37 -7.58 8.53
N TYR A 235 8.28 -8.88 8.33
CA TYR A 235 7.69 -9.84 9.28
C TYR A 235 8.75 -10.69 9.99
N GLN A 236 9.96 -10.17 10.11
CA GLN A 236 11.12 -10.78 10.79
C GLN A 236 11.71 -12.01 10.08
N GLN A 237 11.26 -12.31 8.87
CA GLN A 237 11.80 -13.37 8.02
C GLN A 237 13.19 -12.99 7.47
N ASP A 238 13.91 -13.99 6.99
CA ASP A 238 15.15 -13.77 6.26
C ASP A 238 14.87 -13.07 4.93
N VAL A 239 15.80 -12.22 4.52
CA VAL A 239 15.72 -11.50 3.24
C VAL A 239 15.99 -12.47 2.10
N THR A 240 15.09 -12.53 1.12
CA THR A 240 15.22 -13.40 -0.05
C THR A 240 15.15 -12.55 -1.32
N PRO A 241 16.23 -12.44 -2.09
CA PRO A 241 16.22 -11.76 -3.37
C PRO A 241 15.15 -12.32 -4.31
N THR A 242 14.43 -11.45 -4.99
CA THR A 242 13.39 -11.78 -5.96
C THR A 242 13.50 -10.80 -7.13
N ASP A 243 13.53 -11.32 -8.35
CA ASP A 243 13.72 -10.50 -9.56
C ASP A 243 12.40 -9.98 -10.14
N THR A 244 11.37 -10.83 -10.18
CA THR A 244 10.09 -10.48 -10.81
C THR A 244 9.12 -9.92 -9.78
N CYS A 245 8.68 -8.68 -9.96
CA CYS A 245 7.69 -8.08 -9.06
C CYS A 245 6.31 -8.71 -9.27
N PRO A 246 5.73 -9.39 -8.28
CA PRO A 246 4.40 -9.97 -8.41
C PRO A 246 3.28 -8.93 -8.36
N TYR A 247 3.51 -7.78 -7.71
CA TYR A 247 2.49 -6.76 -7.48
C TYR A 247 1.87 -6.19 -8.75
N ILE A 248 2.68 -5.96 -9.80
CA ILE A 248 2.22 -5.43 -11.09
C ILE A 248 1.31 -6.41 -11.86
N PHE A 249 1.29 -7.69 -11.46
CA PHE A 249 0.44 -8.71 -12.09
C PHE A 249 -0.90 -8.88 -11.38
N TYR A 250 -1.08 -8.37 -10.15
CA TYR A 250 -2.35 -8.56 -9.44
C TYR A 250 -2.97 -7.27 -8.89
N GLY A 251 -2.33 -6.13 -9.02
CA GLY A 251 -2.89 -4.87 -8.54
C GLY A 251 -2.26 -3.63 -9.15
N TYR A 252 -2.88 -2.49 -8.92
CA TYR A 252 -2.46 -1.16 -9.33
C TYR A 252 -3.07 -0.11 -8.41
N SER A 253 -2.74 1.18 -8.58
CA SER A 253 -3.17 2.20 -7.63
C SER A 253 -3.67 3.46 -8.32
N VAL A 254 -4.80 3.98 -7.83
CA VAL A 254 -5.36 5.28 -8.20
C VAL A 254 -4.91 6.33 -7.19
N ASN A 255 -4.23 7.36 -7.68
CA ASN A 255 -3.75 8.48 -6.89
C ASN A 255 -4.88 9.47 -6.60
N ALA A 256 -4.71 10.33 -5.58
CA ALA A 256 -5.77 11.27 -5.17
C ALA A 256 -6.19 12.28 -6.25
N ASP A 257 -5.37 12.50 -7.27
CA ASP A 257 -5.66 13.35 -8.44
C ASP A 257 -6.33 12.62 -9.61
N GLY A 258 -6.49 11.30 -9.54
CA GLY A 258 -7.06 10.47 -10.60
C GLY A 258 -6.04 9.84 -11.54
N LEU A 259 -4.76 10.20 -11.44
CA LEU A 259 -3.70 9.47 -12.15
C LEU A 259 -3.58 8.04 -11.60
N VAL A 260 -3.26 7.08 -12.46
CA VAL A 260 -3.10 5.67 -12.08
C VAL A 260 -1.65 5.26 -12.21
N SER A 261 -1.08 4.75 -11.12
CA SER A 261 0.26 4.17 -11.10
C SER A 261 0.20 2.64 -11.10
N SER A 262 1.13 2.00 -11.78
CA SER A 262 1.26 0.53 -11.81
C SER A 262 1.60 -0.07 -10.44
N CYS A 263 2.12 0.75 -9.51
CA CYS A 263 2.58 0.33 -8.19
C CYS A 263 2.06 1.26 -7.08
N PHE A 264 1.63 0.68 -5.96
CA PHE A 264 1.19 1.46 -4.79
C PHE A 264 2.33 2.17 -4.05
N LEU A 265 3.58 1.77 -4.31
CA LEU A 265 4.79 2.41 -3.74
C LEU A 265 5.35 3.55 -4.61
N ASP A 266 4.71 3.84 -5.75
CA ASP A 266 5.09 4.94 -6.64
C ASP A 266 4.71 6.30 -6.03
N TRP A 267 5.46 6.70 -5.00
CA TRP A 267 5.27 7.98 -4.32
C TRP A 267 5.72 9.17 -5.17
N GLY A 268 6.68 8.93 -6.08
CA GLY A 268 7.26 9.94 -6.97
C GLY A 268 6.50 10.15 -8.29
N ARG A 269 5.41 9.37 -8.55
CA ARG A 269 4.61 9.43 -9.80
C ARG A 269 5.40 9.13 -11.08
N LYS A 270 6.42 8.28 -10.97
CA LYS A 270 7.24 7.87 -12.12
C LYS A 270 6.69 6.65 -12.87
N LEU A 271 5.77 5.90 -12.25
CA LEU A 271 5.15 4.68 -12.80
C LEU A 271 3.69 4.91 -13.22
N VAL A 272 3.35 6.10 -13.70
CA VAL A 272 1.99 6.45 -14.16
C VAL A 272 1.68 5.75 -15.48
N ILE A 273 0.57 5.01 -15.51
CA ILE A 273 0.09 4.20 -16.64
C ILE A 273 -1.20 4.72 -17.28
N GLY A 274 -1.93 5.62 -16.63
CA GLY A 274 -3.18 6.18 -17.16
C GLY A 274 -3.80 7.25 -16.26
N ASP A 275 -4.98 7.72 -16.65
CA ASP A 275 -5.78 8.72 -15.96
C ASP A 275 -7.26 8.28 -15.99
N VAL A 276 -7.88 8.11 -14.83
CA VAL A 276 -9.29 7.68 -14.74
C VAL A 276 -10.29 8.70 -15.30
N ARG A 277 -9.87 9.93 -15.51
CA ARG A 277 -10.70 10.97 -16.12
C ARG A 277 -10.85 10.78 -17.64
N GLU A 278 -9.93 10.05 -18.26
CA GLU A 278 -9.85 9.85 -19.71
C GLU A 278 -10.09 8.40 -20.13
N GLN A 279 -9.79 7.45 -19.26
CA GLN A 279 -9.83 6.00 -19.52
C GLN A 279 -10.62 5.29 -18.43
N SER A 280 -11.20 4.12 -18.76
CA SER A 280 -11.77 3.24 -17.73
C SER A 280 -10.67 2.49 -16.97
N MET A 281 -11.02 2.01 -15.78
CA MET A 281 -10.10 1.21 -14.95
C MET A 281 -9.63 -0.06 -15.66
N LYS A 282 -10.47 -0.66 -16.51
CA LYS A 282 -10.13 -1.86 -17.30
C LYS A 282 -9.21 -1.52 -18.47
N GLU A 283 -9.41 -0.41 -19.16
CA GLU A 283 -8.51 0.07 -20.21
C GLU A 283 -7.11 0.33 -19.66
N ILE A 284 -7.02 0.99 -18.49
CA ILE A 284 -5.73 1.28 -17.82
C ILE A 284 -5.02 -0.01 -17.39
N TRP A 285 -5.76 -0.98 -16.82
CA TRP A 285 -5.21 -2.29 -16.42
C TRP A 285 -4.58 -3.05 -17.58
N ASN A 286 -5.15 -2.92 -18.77
CA ASN A 286 -4.71 -3.58 -19.99
C ASN A 286 -3.88 -2.66 -20.90
N SER A 287 -3.52 -1.46 -20.45
CA SER A 287 -2.75 -0.50 -21.27
C SER A 287 -1.39 -1.04 -21.68
N ASP A 288 -0.90 -0.56 -22.82
CA ASP A 288 0.44 -0.93 -23.33
C ASP A 288 1.55 -0.56 -22.34
N LYS A 289 1.41 0.57 -21.61
CA LYS A 289 2.36 0.97 -20.56
C LYS A 289 2.43 -0.05 -19.42
N MET A 290 1.27 -0.54 -18.93
CA MET A 290 1.22 -1.56 -17.89
C MET A 290 1.80 -2.88 -18.38
N ASN A 291 1.46 -3.26 -19.61
CA ASN A 291 1.92 -4.50 -20.20
C ASN A 291 3.41 -4.47 -20.57
N ALA A 292 3.94 -3.33 -21.02
CA ALA A 292 5.37 -3.14 -21.23
C ALA A 292 6.18 -3.31 -19.93
N LEU A 293 5.69 -2.79 -18.81
CA LEU A 293 6.32 -3.00 -17.50
C LEU A 293 6.29 -4.47 -17.07
N ARG A 294 5.15 -5.15 -17.26
CA ARG A 294 5.02 -6.60 -16.98
C ARG A 294 5.99 -7.40 -17.82
N LEU A 295 6.08 -7.09 -19.12
CA LEU A 295 6.98 -7.75 -20.06
C LEU A 295 8.44 -7.55 -19.65
N GLN A 296 8.85 -6.32 -19.32
CA GLN A 296 10.21 -6.02 -18.84
C GLN A 296 10.59 -6.88 -17.63
N HIS A 297 9.66 -7.09 -16.69
CA HIS A 297 9.89 -7.95 -15.52
C HIS A 297 9.98 -9.43 -15.88
N LEU A 298 9.11 -9.93 -16.79
CA LEU A 298 9.14 -11.33 -17.24
C LEU A 298 10.39 -11.65 -18.08
N GLU A 299 10.95 -10.66 -18.77
CA GLU A 299 12.22 -10.79 -19.48
C GLU A 299 13.46 -10.76 -18.55
N GLY A 300 13.25 -10.52 -17.24
CA GLY A 300 14.35 -10.42 -16.26
C GLY A 300 15.09 -9.10 -16.30
N ARG A 301 14.49 -8.06 -16.88
CA ARG A 301 15.10 -6.74 -17.06
C ARG A 301 14.60 -5.70 -16.06
N ARG A 302 14.04 -6.15 -14.90
CA ARG A 302 13.57 -5.24 -13.83
C ARG A 302 14.65 -4.26 -13.37
N CYS A 303 15.90 -4.74 -13.23
CA CYS A 303 17.03 -3.91 -12.78
C CYS A 303 17.35 -2.75 -13.73
N GLU A 304 16.93 -2.82 -14.99
CA GLU A 304 17.09 -1.73 -15.96
C GLU A 304 16.05 -0.62 -15.77
N ASN A 305 15.00 -0.85 -15.01
CA ASN A 305 13.98 0.16 -14.74
C ASN A 305 14.45 1.12 -13.64
N GLY A 306 14.38 2.41 -13.90
CA GLY A 306 14.89 3.46 -13.02
C GLY A 306 14.22 3.51 -11.64
N VAL A 307 13.01 2.99 -11.51
CA VAL A 307 12.25 2.96 -10.25
C VAL A 307 12.25 1.57 -9.63
N CYS A 308 11.94 0.54 -10.44
CA CYS A 308 11.82 -0.82 -9.94
C CYS A 308 13.16 -1.46 -9.61
N GLY A 309 14.25 -1.00 -10.25
CA GLY A 309 15.61 -1.54 -10.06
C GLY A 309 16.06 -1.49 -8.60
N ASP A 310 15.82 -0.37 -7.92
CA ASP A 310 16.25 -0.12 -6.52
C ASP A 310 15.17 -0.43 -5.48
N CYS A 311 14.05 -1.03 -5.89
CA CYS A 311 12.96 -1.30 -4.97
C CYS A 311 13.28 -2.50 -4.06
N GLY A 312 13.45 -2.26 -2.76
CA GLY A 312 13.67 -3.29 -1.74
C GLY A 312 12.41 -4.04 -1.30
N GLN A 313 11.23 -3.68 -1.81
CA GLN A 313 9.97 -4.37 -1.52
C GLN A 313 10.04 -5.89 -1.77
N LEU A 314 10.72 -6.29 -2.84
CA LEU A 314 10.77 -7.68 -3.26
C LEU A 314 11.64 -8.56 -2.34
N THR A 315 12.64 -7.97 -1.71
CA THR A 315 13.57 -8.69 -0.85
C THR A 315 13.11 -8.72 0.60
N HIS A 316 12.40 -7.67 1.06
CA HIS A 316 12.09 -7.46 2.49
C HIS A 316 10.62 -7.69 2.84
N CYS A 317 9.71 -7.75 1.87
CA CYS A 317 8.28 -7.85 2.14
C CYS A 317 7.69 -9.09 1.48
N LEU A 318 7.90 -10.25 1.97
CA LEU A 318 7.33 -11.55 1.56
C LEU A 318 6.41 -11.49 0.31
N PRO A 319 6.93 -11.19 -0.88
CA PRO A 319 6.15 -11.23 -2.10
C PRO A 319 5.89 -12.68 -2.50
N ASP A 320 4.85 -12.87 -3.31
CA ASP A 320 4.70 -14.14 -4.02
C ASP A 320 5.86 -14.26 -5.02
N ASN A 321 6.72 -15.25 -4.90
CA ASN A 321 7.85 -15.42 -5.81
C ASN A 321 7.41 -16.20 -7.06
N VAL A 322 7.60 -15.59 -8.23
CA VAL A 322 7.25 -16.17 -9.53
C VAL A 322 8.49 -16.40 -10.43
N ASP A 323 9.70 -16.23 -9.91
CA ASP A 323 10.94 -16.27 -10.70
C ASP A 323 11.16 -17.60 -11.40
N GLU A 324 10.88 -18.73 -10.73
CA GLU A 324 10.99 -20.07 -11.33
C GLU A 324 10.05 -20.27 -12.52
N PHE A 325 8.89 -19.60 -12.49
CA PHE A 325 7.85 -19.70 -13.52
C PHE A 325 8.01 -18.66 -14.64
N ARG A 326 8.96 -17.74 -14.51
CA ARG A 326 9.16 -16.61 -15.44
C ARG A 326 9.20 -17.01 -16.91
N PRO A 327 9.96 -18.04 -17.35
CA PRO A 327 9.99 -18.43 -18.78
C PRO A 327 8.61 -18.88 -19.30
N THR A 328 7.88 -19.65 -18.50
CA THR A 328 6.54 -20.13 -18.86
C THR A 328 5.53 -18.97 -18.88
N LEU A 329 5.63 -18.05 -17.90
CA LEU A 329 4.79 -16.86 -17.84
C LEU A 329 5.06 -15.91 -19.00
N LEU A 330 6.33 -15.73 -19.40
CA LEU A 330 6.71 -14.91 -20.55
C LEU A 330 6.11 -15.47 -21.85
N ASP A 331 6.24 -16.77 -22.09
CA ASP A 331 5.66 -17.43 -23.27
C ASP A 331 4.11 -17.31 -23.28
N LYS A 332 3.46 -17.50 -22.14
CA LYS A 332 2.02 -17.34 -21.99
C LYS A 332 1.60 -15.89 -22.23
N PHE A 333 2.34 -14.93 -21.67
CA PHE A 333 2.06 -13.49 -21.78
C PHE A 333 2.16 -13.04 -23.25
N ASN A 334 3.24 -13.40 -23.96
CA ASN A 334 3.45 -13.07 -25.35
C ASN A 334 2.39 -13.65 -26.31
N ARG A 335 1.74 -14.75 -25.92
CA ARG A 335 0.62 -15.33 -26.70
C ARG A 335 -0.70 -14.63 -26.49
N LEU A 336 -0.93 -14.06 -25.30
CA LEU A 336 -2.23 -13.52 -24.88
C LEU A 336 -2.28 -11.99 -24.93
N VAL A 337 -1.14 -11.33 -24.87
CA VAL A 337 -1.06 -9.87 -24.77
C VAL A 337 -0.28 -9.33 -25.99
N THR A 338 -0.90 -8.41 -26.70
CA THR A 338 -0.24 -7.65 -27.77
C THR A 338 0.09 -6.26 -27.23
N ILE A 339 1.31 -5.81 -27.44
CA ILE A 339 1.80 -4.50 -26.99
C ILE A 339 2.29 -3.75 -28.22
N ASP A 340 2.00 -2.46 -28.32
CA ASP A 340 2.64 -1.58 -29.31
C ASP A 340 4.14 -1.51 -28.99
N PRO A 341 5.03 -1.96 -29.91
CA PRO A 341 6.46 -2.04 -29.66
C PRO A 341 7.13 -0.64 -29.50
N SER A 342 6.42 0.43 -29.83
CA SER A 342 6.90 1.80 -29.59
C SER A 342 6.64 2.30 -28.17
N VAL A 343 5.85 1.59 -27.37
CA VAL A 343 5.53 1.97 -25.99
C VAL A 343 6.56 1.42 -25.03
N GLU A 344 7.24 2.32 -24.33
CA GLU A 344 8.21 1.97 -23.29
C GLU A 344 7.52 1.75 -21.94
N ALA A 345 8.14 0.90 -21.11
CA ALA A 345 7.74 0.72 -19.71
C ALA A 345 7.90 2.03 -18.94
N PRO A 346 6.95 2.41 -18.07
CA PRO A 346 7.10 3.58 -17.22
C PRO A 346 8.24 3.40 -16.22
N GLY A 347 8.80 4.51 -15.71
CA GLY A 347 9.89 4.48 -14.72
C GLY A 347 11.26 4.88 -15.28
N GLY A 348 11.35 5.02 -16.61
CA GLY A 348 12.61 5.37 -17.28
C GLY A 348 13.64 4.23 -17.27
N PHE A 349 14.81 4.51 -17.82
CA PHE A 349 15.91 3.55 -17.97
C PHE A 349 17.04 3.86 -16.99
N ARG A 350 17.61 2.82 -16.39
CA ARG A 350 18.79 2.89 -15.52
C ARG A 350 20.02 2.49 -16.32
N GLU A 351 21.05 3.32 -16.28
CA GLU A 351 22.32 3.02 -16.95
C GLU A 351 22.98 1.75 -16.40
N PRO A 352 23.51 0.87 -17.27
CA PRO A 352 24.15 -0.40 -16.83
C PRO A 352 25.34 -0.23 -15.88
N SER A 353 26.03 0.93 -15.90
CA SER A 353 27.13 1.24 -15.01
C SER A 353 26.74 1.39 -13.55
N ALA A 354 25.47 1.71 -13.27
CA ALA A 354 24.92 1.78 -11.93
C ALA A 354 24.52 0.40 -11.36
N ILE A 355 24.30 -0.58 -12.24
CA ILE A 355 23.89 -1.95 -11.87
C ILE A 355 25.09 -2.77 -11.35
N ALA A 356 26.31 -2.46 -11.80
CA ALA A 356 27.53 -3.21 -11.46
C ALA A 356 28.25 -2.74 -10.16
N ALA A 357 27.72 -1.71 -9.47
CA ALA A 357 28.33 -1.10 -8.30
C ALA A 357 27.68 -1.52 -6.96
N GLU A 358 26.67 -2.38 -6.99
CA GLU A 358 25.97 -2.96 -5.83
C GLU A 358 26.22 -4.50 -5.76
#